data_e6ada00b868521b34cf5d832b6ef74d4
#
_entry.id   e6ada00b868521b34cf5d832b6ef74d4
#
_cell.length_a   1.000
_cell.length_b   1.000
_cell.length_c   1.000
_cell.angle_alpha   90.00
_cell.angle_beta   90.00
_cell.angle_gamma   90.00
#
_symmetry.space_group_name_H-M   'P 1'
#
loop_
_entity.id
_entity.type
_entity.pdbx_description
1 polymer ?
#
loop_
_entity_poly.entity_id
_entity_poly.type
_entity_poly.pdbx_seq_one_letter_code
_entity_poly.pdbx_strand_id
1 'polypeptide(L)'
;MTRNSQNEPQPTIRTAGTSDTSNIARIYVDSWNTGFVGLMPARQLTDELCARWERDITVPFPHRWWVAEADAALVGFVGIRPSRDPIDPALGELDTIAVAPTCWHRGIGRALLAVALSYLRADGYRQAVLWTLAHYEQGQRFYEAAGWQLDGGVRDAGRQVRYRHDLRG
;
A
#
# COMPACT_ATOMS: atom_id res chain seq x y z
N MET A 1 -31.66 -16.36 -4.32
CA MET A 1 -31.09 -15.55 -5.41
C MET A 1 -29.59 -15.38 -5.14
N THR A 2 -28.80 -16.26 -5.70
CA THR A 2 -27.34 -16.27 -5.63
C THR A 2 -26.81 -15.11 -6.49
N ARG A 3 -26.20 -14.11 -5.89
CA ARG A 3 -25.45 -13.08 -6.63
C ARG A 3 -24.31 -13.75 -7.36
N ASN A 4 -24.35 -13.64 -8.67
CA ASN A 4 -23.34 -14.15 -9.59
C ASN A 4 -22.03 -13.36 -9.36
N SER A 5 -21.10 -13.94 -8.62
CA SER A 5 -19.78 -13.37 -8.30
C SER A 5 -18.77 -13.48 -9.47
N GLN A 6 -19.26 -13.61 -10.69
CA GLN A 6 -18.42 -13.83 -11.86
C GLN A 6 -18.65 -12.72 -12.87
N ASN A 7 -18.04 -11.58 -12.68
CA ASN A 7 -17.58 -10.68 -13.74
C ASN A 7 -17.35 -9.23 -13.26
N GLU A 8 -16.77 -9.02 -12.08
CA GLU A 8 -16.19 -7.69 -11.87
C GLU A 8 -14.87 -7.65 -12.66
N PRO A 9 -14.68 -6.67 -13.54
CA PRO A 9 -13.46 -6.55 -14.31
C PRO A 9 -12.27 -6.42 -13.35
N GLN A 10 -11.27 -7.27 -13.54
CA GLN A 10 -10.03 -7.21 -12.77
C GLN A 10 -9.38 -5.84 -12.98
N PRO A 11 -8.84 -5.21 -11.94
CA PRO A 11 -8.15 -3.93 -12.11
C PRO A 11 -6.94 -4.11 -13.02
N THR A 12 -6.70 -3.13 -13.89
CA THR A 12 -5.45 -3.03 -14.62
C THR A 12 -4.41 -2.36 -13.74
N ILE A 13 -3.24 -2.99 -13.57
CA ILE A 13 -2.15 -2.43 -12.75
C ILE A 13 -0.99 -2.07 -13.69
N ARG A 14 -0.52 -0.83 -13.57
CA ARG A 14 0.62 -0.31 -14.34
C ARG A 14 1.55 0.50 -13.45
N THR A 15 2.76 0.76 -13.91
CA THR A 15 3.70 1.67 -13.25
C THR A 15 3.08 3.07 -13.12
N ALA A 16 3.24 3.68 -11.95
CA ALA A 16 2.82 5.06 -11.71
C ALA A 16 3.71 6.06 -12.45
N GLY A 17 3.12 7.15 -12.88
CA GLY A 17 3.80 8.28 -13.49
C GLY A 17 3.42 9.61 -12.85
N THR A 18 4.10 10.69 -13.22
CA THR A 18 3.85 12.03 -12.64
C THR A 18 2.43 12.53 -12.89
N SER A 19 1.79 12.10 -13.97
CA SER A 19 0.38 12.42 -14.26
C SER A 19 -0.60 11.79 -13.26
N ASP A 20 -0.19 10.78 -12.48
CA ASP A 20 -1.03 10.11 -11.50
C ASP A 20 -1.01 10.78 -10.13
N THR A 21 -0.11 11.73 -9.90
CA THR A 21 0.20 12.30 -8.58
C THR A 21 -1.03 12.85 -7.86
N SER A 22 -1.86 13.62 -8.54
CA SER A 22 -3.06 14.22 -7.95
C SER A 22 -4.08 13.16 -7.51
N ASN A 23 -4.24 12.11 -8.32
CA ASN A 23 -5.14 11.00 -7.98
C ASN A 23 -4.58 10.13 -6.84
N ILE A 24 -3.27 9.88 -6.83
CA ILE A 24 -2.58 9.19 -5.72
C ILE A 24 -2.78 9.97 -4.43
N ALA A 25 -2.52 11.28 -4.42
CA ALA A 25 -2.71 12.13 -3.25
C ALA A 25 -4.15 12.11 -2.73
N ARG A 26 -5.13 12.17 -3.63
CA ARG A 26 -6.56 12.08 -3.28
C ARG A 26 -6.91 10.74 -2.66
N ILE A 27 -6.54 9.62 -3.28
CA ILE A 27 -6.79 8.28 -2.75
C ILE A 27 -6.12 8.11 -1.39
N TYR A 28 -4.91 8.61 -1.22
CA TYR A 28 -4.21 8.59 0.06
C TYR A 28 -5.00 9.31 1.15
N VAL A 29 -5.49 10.52 0.89
CA VAL A 29 -6.29 11.31 1.84
C VAL A 29 -7.61 10.61 2.16
N ASP A 30 -8.33 10.17 1.13
CA ASP A 30 -9.64 9.53 1.30
C ASP A 30 -9.54 8.21 2.07
N SER A 31 -8.55 7.38 1.74
CA SER A 31 -8.32 6.11 2.44
C SER A 31 -7.83 6.33 3.88
N TRP A 32 -6.98 7.33 4.11
CA TRP A 32 -6.53 7.71 5.45
C TRP A 32 -7.69 8.15 6.32
N ASN A 33 -8.50 9.09 5.83
CA ASN A 33 -9.61 9.65 6.60
C ASN A 33 -10.73 8.64 6.87
N THR A 34 -10.90 7.67 6.00
CA THR A 34 -11.89 6.61 6.18
C THR A 34 -11.34 5.49 7.08
N GLY A 35 -10.12 5.02 6.80
CA GLY A 35 -9.54 3.88 7.51
C GLY A 35 -9.06 4.19 8.92
N PHE A 36 -8.57 5.40 9.14
CA PHE A 36 -7.98 5.81 10.42
C PHE A 36 -8.88 6.75 11.23
N VAL A 37 -10.18 6.79 10.90
CA VAL A 37 -11.14 7.56 11.67
C VAL A 37 -11.10 7.13 13.16
N GLY A 38 -10.96 8.12 14.05
CA GLY A 38 -10.82 7.87 15.48
C GLY A 38 -9.44 7.37 15.95
N LEU A 39 -8.53 7.03 15.03
CA LEU A 39 -7.17 6.60 15.35
C LEU A 39 -6.13 7.69 15.08
N MET A 40 -6.33 8.48 14.04
CA MET A 40 -5.41 9.54 13.61
C MET A 40 -6.19 10.79 13.23
N PRO A 41 -5.55 11.98 13.33
CA PRO A 41 -6.13 13.21 12.78
C PRO A 41 -6.41 13.09 11.29
N ALA A 42 -7.51 13.69 10.83
CA ALA A 42 -7.83 13.76 9.41
C ALA A 42 -6.76 14.54 8.63
N ARG A 43 -6.54 14.14 7.39
CA ARG A 43 -5.63 14.79 6.44
C ARG A 43 -6.42 15.62 5.43
N GLN A 44 -5.76 16.62 4.88
CA GLN A 44 -6.31 17.44 3.81
C GLN A 44 -5.49 17.24 2.54
N LEU A 45 -6.15 17.33 1.40
CA LEU A 45 -5.49 17.36 0.10
C LEU A 45 -4.93 18.76 -0.10
N THR A 46 -3.60 18.88 -0.14
CA THR A 46 -2.87 20.14 -0.30
C THR A 46 -1.89 20.04 -1.47
N ASP A 47 -1.48 21.19 -2.01
CA ASP A 47 -0.45 21.23 -3.05
C ASP A 47 0.88 20.67 -2.55
N GLU A 48 1.21 20.87 -1.27
CA GLU A 48 2.40 20.30 -0.64
C GLU A 48 2.36 18.77 -0.62
N LEU A 49 1.19 18.19 -0.33
CA LEU A 49 1.01 16.75 -0.35
C LEU A 49 1.15 16.20 -1.78
N CYS A 50 0.58 16.87 -2.77
CA CYS A 50 0.75 16.51 -4.18
C CYS A 50 2.22 16.57 -4.60
N ALA A 51 2.94 17.64 -4.25
CA ALA A 51 4.36 17.79 -4.54
C ALA A 51 5.22 16.74 -3.82
N ARG A 52 4.84 16.32 -2.61
CA ARG A 52 5.49 15.20 -1.92
C ARG A 52 5.33 13.91 -2.71
N TRP A 53 4.11 13.58 -3.13
CA TRP A 53 3.85 12.37 -3.92
C TRP A 53 4.59 12.39 -5.26
N GLU A 54 4.67 13.55 -5.92
CA GLU A 54 5.45 13.69 -7.14
C GLU A 54 6.94 13.36 -6.91
N ARG A 55 7.52 13.84 -5.82
CA ARG A 55 8.90 13.47 -5.46
C ARG A 55 9.03 11.97 -5.17
N ASP A 56 8.11 11.41 -4.40
CA ASP A 56 8.18 10.00 -3.98
C ASP A 56 8.09 9.04 -5.16
N ILE A 57 7.19 9.29 -6.12
CA ILE A 57 7.02 8.42 -7.29
C ILE A 57 8.12 8.58 -8.36
N THR A 58 8.89 9.68 -8.30
CA THR A 58 10.01 9.91 -9.22
C THR A 58 11.36 9.43 -8.68
N VAL A 59 11.42 8.95 -7.44
CA VAL A 59 12.63 8.32 -6.90
C VAL A 59 12.96 7.08 -7.74
N PRO A 60 14.20 6.97 -8.28
CA PRO A 60 14.54 5.86 -9.15
C PRO A 60 14.65 4.54 -8.38
N PHE A 61 14.80 3.44 -9.12
CA PHE A 61 15.12 2.13 -8.57
C PHE A 61 16.15 2.24 -7.40
N PRO A 62 15.93 1.56 -6.28
CA PRO A 62 14.98 0.46 -6.05
C PRO A 62 13.58 0.87 -5.56
N HIS A 63 13.21 2.14 -5.58
CA HIS A 63 11.85 2.57 -5.29
C HIS A 63 10.97 2.32 -6.50
N ARG A 64 9.78 1.76 -6.29
CA ARG A 64 8.82 1.48 -7.36
C ARG A 64 7.41 1.77 -6.89
N TRP A 65 6.59 2.30 -7.81
CA TRP A 65 5.19 2.62 -7.55
C TRP A 65 4.31 2.11 -8.69
N TRP A 66 3.16 1.58 -8.33
CA TRP A 66 2.12 1.13 -9.28
C TRP A 66 0.78 1.72 -8.91
N VAL A 67 -0.06 1.88 -9.92
CA VAL A 67 -1.46 2.30 -9.79
C VAL A 67 -2.38 1.23 -10.33
N ALA A 68 -3.55 1.12 -9.73
CA ALA A 68 -4.64 0.26 -10.20
C ALA A 68 -5.73 1.12 -10.82
N GLU A 69 -6.20 0.72 -11.99
CA GLU A 69 -7.29 1.34 -12.73
C GLU A 69 -8.47 0.37 -12.84
N ALA A 70 -9.66 0.86 -12.57
CA ALA A 70 -10.91 0.15 -12.77
C ALA A 70 -11.95 1.16 -13.30
N ASP A 71 -12.78 0.74 -14.27
CA ASP A 71 -13.80 1.58 -14.88
C ASP A 71 -13.25 2.94 -15.38
N ALA A 72 -12.07 2.91 -16.01
CA ALA A 72 -11.33 4.08 -16.51
C ALA A 72 -10.94 5.12 -15.44
N ALA A 73 -10.96 4.76 -14.16
CA ALA A 73 -10.56 5.61 -13.05
C ALA A 73 -9.40 4.96 -12.27
N LEU A 74 -8.49 5.79 -11.73
CA LEU A 74 -7.47 5.34 -10.79
C LEU A 74 -8.13 5.09 -9.44
N VAL A 75 -8.01 3.86 -8.93
CA VAL A 75 -8.73 3.40 -7.73
C VAL A 75 -7.82 2.93 -6.60
N GLY A 76 -6.52 2.83 -6.83
CA GLY A 76 -5.57 2.43 -5.82
C GLY A 76 -4.13 2.58 -6.27
N PHE A 77 -3.21 2.45 -5.33
CA PHE A 77 -1.78 2.46 -5.60
C PHE A 77 -1.00 1.69 -4.56
N VAL A 78 0.24 1.31 -4.88
CA VAL A 78 1.17 0.63 -3.99
C VAL A 78 2.60 1.03 -4.30
N GLY A 79 3.43 1.12 -3.28
CA GLY A 79 4.87 1.37 -3.43
C GLY A 79 5.72 0.41 -2.62
N ILE A 80 6.92 0.13 -3.15
CA ILE A 80 7.95 -0.66 -2.49
C ILE A 80 9.29 0.07 -2.51
N ARG A 81 10.16 -0.30 -1.56
CA ARG A 81 11.52 0.24 -1.46
C ARG A 81 12.39 -0.58 -0.51
N PRO A 82 13.69 -0.27 -0.37
CA PRO A 82 14.49 -0.77 0.75
C PRO A 82 13.93 -0.29 2.10
N SER A 83 14.05 -1.11 3.13
CA SER A 83 13.56 -0.77 4.48
C SER A 83 14.27 0.46 5.05
N ARG A 84 13.48 1.37 5.64
CA ARG A 84 13.95 2.55 6.36
C ARG A 84 14.06 2.34 7.86
N ASP A 85 13.32 1.39 8.40
CA ASP A 85 13.24 1.11 9.82
C ASP A 85 12.98 -0.39 10.05
N PRO A 86 14.02 -1.19 10.32
CA PRO A 86 15.43 -0.79 10.34
C PRO A 86 15.96 -0.36 8.96
N ILE A 87 16.98 0.49 8.93
CA ILE A 87 17.69 0.81 7.68
C ILE A 87 18.48 -0.43 7.28
N ASP A 88 18.01 -1.11 6.24
CA ASP A 88 18.62 -2.34 5.73
C ASP A 88 18.37 -2.44 4.22
N PRO A 89 19.41 -2.29 3.38
CA PRO A 89 19.24 -2.39 1.93
C PRO A 89 18.92 -3.81 1.44
N ALA A 90 19.13 -4.84 2.27
CA ALA A 90 18.79 -6.24 1.95
C ALA A 90 17.35 -6.62 2.36
N LEU A 91 16.66 -5.75 3.07
CA LEU A 91 15.29 -5.92 3.51
C LEU A 91 14.36 -5.03 2.68
N GLY A 92 13.35 -5.63 2.04
CA GLY A 92 12.34 -4.87 1.32
C GLY A 92 11.30 -4.25 2.25
N GLU A 93 10.66 -3.19 1.80
CA GLU A 93 9.55 -2.56 2.51
C GLU A 93 8.36 -2.33 1.57
N LEU A 94 7.18 -2.74 2.02
CA LEU A 94 5.93 -2.25 1.46
C LEU A 94 5.70 -0.85 2.05
N ASP A 95 5.96 0.18 1.24
CA ASP A 95 5.95 1.57 1.72
C ASP A 95 4.53 2.04 2.03
N THR A 96 3.69 2.05 1.03
CA THR A 96 2.28 2.47 1.15
C THR A 96 1.43 1.65 0.20
N ILE A 97 0.27 1.23 0.67
CA ILE A 97 -0.80 0.68 -0.15
C ILE A 97 -2.10 1.36 0.23
N ALA A 98 -2.84 1.84 -0.75
CA ALA A 98 -4.14 2.45 -0.55
C ALA A 98 -5.09 2.16 -1.71
N VAL A 99 -6.36 2.01 -1.37
CA VAL A 99 -7.47 1.83 -2.32
C VAL A 99 -8.54 2.85 -1.98
N ALA A 100 -9.14 3.47 -2.99
CA ALA A 100 -10.27 4.38 -2.79
C ALA A 100 -11.36 3.69 -1.97
N PRO A 101 -11.89 4.31 -0.89
CA PRO A 101 -12.83 3.66 0.03
C PRO A 101 -14.07 3.09 -0.67
N THR A 102 -14.56 3.75 -1.71
CA THR A 102 -15.70 3.28 -2.52
C THR A 102 -15.42 2.00 -3.30
N CYS A 103 -14.14 1.60 -3.40
CA CYS A 103 -13.67 0.42 -4.12
C CYS A 103 -13.12 -0.66 -3.19
N TRP A 104 -13.28 -0.53 -1.86
CA TRP A 104 -12.86 -1.54 -0.91
C TRP A 104 -13.66 -2.84 -1.07
N HIS A 105 -13.07 -3.95 -0.63
CA HIS A 105 -13.66 -5.30 -0.70
C HIS A 105 -13.92 -5.83 -2.12
N ARG A 106 -13.32 -5.20 -3.15
CA ARG A 106 -13.41 -5.62 -4.56
C ARG A 106 -12.14 -6.33 -5.06
N GLY A 107 -11.24 -6.73 -4.15
CA GLY A 107 -10.01 -7.44 -4.50
C GLY A 107 -8.85 -6.56 -5.01
N ILE A 108 -9.04 -5.25 -5.16
CA ILE A 108 -8.03 -4.32 -5.70
C ILE A 108 -6.79 -4.27 -4.81
N GLY A 109 -6.96 -4.17 -3.49
CA GLY A 109 -5.83 -4.18 -2.55
C GLY A 109 -5.02 -5.47 -2.62
N ARG A 110 -5.69 -6.62 -2.78
CA ARG A 110 -5.02 -7.92 -2.95
C ARG A 110 -4.23 -7.98 -4.25
N ALA A 111 -4.77 -7.46 -5.35
CA ALA A 111 -4.07 -7.42 -6.64
C ALA A 111 -2.83 -6.50 -6.58
N LEU A 112 -2.94 -5.33 -5.97
CA LEU A 112 -1.82 -4.41 -5.74
C LEU A 112 -0.73 -5.06 -4.87
N LEU A 113 -1.12 -5.72 -3.78
CA LEU A 113 -0.19 -6.41 -2.88
C LEU A 113 0.54 -7.55 -3.59
N ALA A 114 -0.15 -8.30 -4.45
CA ALA A 114 0.46 -9.38 -5.24
C ALA A 114 1.54 -8.85 -6.19
N VAL A 115 1.29 -7.72 -6.85
CA VAL A 115 2.28 -7.04 -7.70
C VAL A 115 3.48 -6.60 -6.88
N ALA A 116 3.26 -5.94 -5.74
CA ALA A 116 4.33 -5.49 -4.85
C ALA A 116 5.23 -6.66 -4.38
N LEU A 117 4.63 -7.77 -3.93
CA LEU A 117 5.35 -8.97 -3.50
C LEU A 117 6.13 -9.61 -4.65
N SER A 118 5.57 -9.65 -5.85
CA SER A 118 6.24 -10.18 -7.04
C SER A 118 7.52 -9.39 -7.36
N TYR A 119 7.44 -8.05 -7.33
CA TYR A 119 8.60 -7.20 -7.60
C TYR A 119 9.62 -7.21 -6.46
N LEU A 120 9.20 -7.29 -5.20
CA LEU A 120 10.13 -7.46 -4.08
C LEU A 120 10.95 -8.74 -4.25
N ARG A 121 10.33 -9.85 -4.68
CA ARG A 121 11.05 -11.10 -5.00
C ARG A 121 12.00 -10.92 -6.19
N ALA A 122 11.52 -10.33 -7.26
CA ALA A 122 12.30 -10.11 -8.49
C ALA A 122 13.51 -9.19 -8.26
N ASP A 123 13.38 -8.22 -7.36
CA ASP A 123 14.47 -7.32 -6.96
C ASP A 123 15.47 -7.98 -5.97
N GLY A 124 15.24 -9.25 -5.60
CA GLY A 124 16.18 -10.07 -4.83
C GLY A 124 16.01 -10.03 -3.31
N TYR A 125 14.97 -9.36 -2.81
CA TYR A 125 14.69 -9.39 -1.37
C TYR A 125 14.22 -10.77 -0.93
N ARG A 126 14.72 -11.22 0.20
CA ARG A 126 14.31 -12.49 0.84
C ARG A 126 13.19 -12.29 1.85
N GLN A 127 13.11 -11.10 2.39
CA GLN A 127 12.09 -10.69 3.36
C GLN A 127 11.65 -9.27 3.08
N ALA A 128 10.44 -8.95 3.47
CA ALA A 128 9.91 -7.60 3.44
C ALA A 128 9.23 -7.26 4.77
N VAL A 129 9.18 -5.98 5.07
CA VAL A 129 8.46 -5.42 6.23
C VAL A 129 7.44 -4.40 5.78
N LEU A 130 6.48 -4.14 6.63
CA LEU A 130 5.57 -3.00 6.56
C LEU A 130 5.28 -2.48 7.97
N TRP A 131 4.87 -1.24 8.04
CA TRP A 131 4.42 -0.61 9.27
C TRP A 131 2.96 -0.20 9.16
N THR A 132 2.18 -0.48 10.19
CA THR A 132 0.76 -0.10 10.26
C THR A 132 0.39 0.33 11.68
N LEU A 133 -0.77 0.97 11.85
CA LEU A 133 -1.24 1.36 13.18
C LEU A 133 -1.62 0.13 14.02
N ALA A 134 -1.21 0.14 15.28
CA ALA A 134 -1.44 -0.96 16.22
C ALA A 134 -2.93 -1.28 16.46
N HIS A 135 -3.82 -0.30 16.27
CA HIS A 135 -5.26 -0.46 16.46
C HIS A 135 -6.06 -0.43 15.14
N TYR A 136 -5.39 -0.50 14.00
CA TYR A 136 -6.05 -0.58 12.69
C TYR A 136 -6.33 -2.03 12.32
N GLU A 137 -7.33 -2.63 12.97
CA GLU A 137 -7.67 -4.05 12.83
C GLU A 137 -7.97 -4.47 11.39
N GLN A 138 -8.65 -3.63 10.61
CA GLN A 138 -8.97 -3.93 9.21
C GLN A 138 -7.70 -4.13 8.38
N GLY A 139 -6.72 -3.25 8.53
CA GLY A 139 -5.43 -3.36 7.84
C GLY A 139 -4.65 -4.58 8.31
N GLN A 140 -4.63 -4.84 9.61
CA GLN A 140 -3.92 -6.00 10.17
C GLN A 140 -4.50 -7.31 9.61
N ARG A 141 -5.82 -7.48 9.61
CA ARG A 141 -6.47 -8.66 9.01
C ARG A 141 -6.16 -8.81 7.51
N PHE A 142 -6.08 -7.69 6.79
CA PHE A 142 -5.71 -7.70 5.38
C PHE A 142 -4.30 -8.25 5.16
N TYR A 143 -3.33 -7.78 5.94
CA TYR A 143 -1.95 -8.25 5.85
C TYR A 143 -1.80 -9.69 6.33
N GLU A 144 -2.42 -10.07 7.44
CA GLU A 144 -2.40 -11.43 7.98
C GLU A 144 -2.99 -12.44 6.99
N ALA A 145 -4.09 -12.10 6.32
CA ALA A 145 -4.69 -12.93 5.27
C ALA A 145 -3.78 -13.11 4.06
N ALA A 146 -2.80 -12.22 3.86
CA ALA A 146 -1.79 -12.29 2.81
C ALA A 146 -0.46 -12.92 3.29
N GLY A 147 -0.43 -13.51 4.49
CA GLY A 147 0.74 -14.22 5.01
C GLY A 147 1.78 -13.37 5.73
N TRP A 148 1.46 -12.11 6.01
CA TRP A 148 2.31 -11.26 6.85
C TRP A 148 2.11 -11.60 8.33
N GLN A 149 3.17 -11.49 9.13
CA GLN A 149 3.16 -11.81 10.56
C GLN A 149 3.80 -10.68 11.36
N LEU A 150 3.23 -10.39 12.54
CA LEU A 150 3.86 -9.49 13.51
C LEU A 150 5.23 -10.04 13.90
N ASP A 151 6.26 -9.18 13.90
CA ASP A 151 7.62 -9.56 14.26
C ASP A 151 8.12 -8.92 15.57
N GLY A 152 7.24 -8.23 16.29
CA GLY A 152 7.54 -7.57 17.55
C GLY A 152 8.11 -6.16 17.41
N GLY A 153 8.37 -5.67 16.20
CA GLY A 153 8.80 -4.29 15.97
C GLY A 153 7.69 -3.30 16.33
N VAL A 154 8.04 -2.26 17.08
CA VAL A 154 7.15 -1.16 17.45
C VAL A 154 7.88 0.18 17.28
N ARG A 155 7.12 1.23 16.96
CA ARG A 155 7.63 2.61 16.89
C ARG A 155 6.54 3.62 17.24
N ASP A 156 6.90 4.91 17.28
CA ASP A 156 5.97 6.00 17.64
C ASP A 156 5.27 5.74 18.98
N ALA A 157 6.03 5.38 20.01
CA ALA A 157 5.52 5.05 21.35
C ALA A 157 4.44 3.94 21.33
N GLY A 158 4.62 2.92 20.49
CA GLY A 158 3.71 1.78 20.37
C GLY A 158 2.50 2.00 19.48
N ARG A 159 2.38 3.17 18.84
CA ARG A 159 1.27 3.43 17.92
C ARG A 159 1.36 2.66 16.61
N GLN A 160 2.56 2.26 16.22
CA GLN A 160 2.78 1.47 15.02
C GLN A 160 3.44 0.13 15.35
N VAL A 161 3.02 -0.89 14.64
CA VAL A 161 3.54 -2.25 14.70
C VAL A 161 4.09 -2.66 13.35
N ARG A 162 5.09 -3.55 13.38
CA ARG A 162 5.74 -4.04 12.17
C ARG A 162 5.27 -5.46 11.85
N TYR A 163 4.93 -5.66 10.59
CA TYR A 163 4.71 -6.96 9.99
C TYR A 163 5.89 -7.34 9.11
N ARG A 164 6.17 -8.64 9.04
CA ARG A 164 7.22 -9.22 8.20
C ARG A 164 6.62 -10.32 7.32
N HIS A 165 7.16 -10.44 6.11
CA HIS A 165 6.78 -11.47 5.15
C HIS A 165 8.04 -12.16 4.61
N ASP A 166 8.03 -13.50 4.55
CA ASP A 166 9.08 -14.27 3.89
C ASP A 166 8.77 -14.37 2.38
N LEU A 167 9.72 -13.94 1.56
CA LEU A 167 9.59 -13.88 0.12
C LEU A 167 10.16 -15.12 -0.58
N ARG A 168 10.74 -16.05 0.19
CA ARG A 168 11.41 -17.27 -0.35
C ARG A 168 10.47 -18.43 -0.67
N GLY A 169 9.23 -18.34 -0.24
CA GLY A 169 8.19 -19.37 -0.41
C GLY A 169 7.59 -19.42 -1.80
#